data_d5566e899e6f965d117728bfee1423bb
#
_entry.id   d5566e899e6f965d117728bfee1423bb
#
_cell.length_a   1.000
_cell.length_b   1.000
_cell.length_c   1.000
_cell.angle_alpha   90.00
_cell.angle_beta   90.00
_cell.angle_gamma   90.00
#
_symmetry.space_group_name_H-M   'P 1'
#
loop_
_entity.id
_entity.type
_entity.pdbx_description
1 polymer ?
#
loop_
_entity_poly.entity_id
_entity_poly.type
_entity_poly.pdbx_seq_one_letter_code
_entity_poly.pdbx_strand_id
1 'polypeptide(L)'
;MQIFCKFLIVLLLFLPYPIGAQALPPKFSSYETRNGTLVIGRSTGIPGMFGRFTVLLNGKVLGMLGEKQIIREKLSFGRHTLTIRDDVAYRQFVGTTVRFSINSSQKKRFFLVISELKPFGTRYRIGVKEIKRD
;
A
#
# COMPACT_ATOMS: atom_id res chain seq x y z
N MET A 1 -66.88 37.83 -16.82
CA MET A 1 -65.75 38.13 -15.94
C MET A 1 -64.87 36.92 -15.68
N GLN A 2 -64.55 36.21 -16.71
CA GLN A 2 -63.72 34.95 -16.61
C GLN A 2 -62.66 34.81 -17.72
N ILE A 3 -62.31 35.86 -18.40
CA ILE A 3 -61.42 35.80 -19.54
C ILE A 3 -60.04 36.43 -19.23
N PHE A 4 -59.88 37.10 -18.11
CA PHE A 4 -58.62 37.79 -17.75
C PHE A 4 -57.57 36.93 -17.02
N CYS A 5 -57.92 35.71 -16.63
CA CYS A 5 -57.01 34.88 -15.83
C CYS A 5 -56.19 33.86 -16.64
N LYS A 6 -56.41 33.77 -17.95
CA LYS A 6 -55.71 32.78 -18.80
C LYS A 6 -54.50 33.31 -19.57
N PHE A 7 -54.25 34.61 -19.55
CA PHE A 7 -53.14 35.23 -20.29
C PHE A 7 -51.88 35.46 -19.46
N LEU A 8 -51.98 35.31 -18.14
CA LEU A 8 -50.85 35.61 -17.27
C LEU A 8 -49.89 34.39 -17.05
N ILE A 9 -50.29 33.20 -17.49
CA ILE A 9 -49.52 31.97 -17.22
C ILE A 9 -48.52 31.67 -18.36
N VAL A 10 -48.71 32.27 -19.52
CA VAL A 10 -47.83 31.96 -20.70
C VAL A 10 -46.57 32.84 -20.76
N LEU A 11 -46.53 33.95 -20.01
CA LEU A 11 -45.37 34.88 -20.06
C LEU A 11 -44.22 34.49 -19.10
N LEU A 12 -44.38 33.47 -18.26
CA LEU A 12 -43.36 33.03 -17.31
C LEU A 12 -42.45 31.91 -17.81
N LEU A 13 -42.66 31.45 -19.06
CA LEU A 13 -41.90 30.34 -19.62
C LEU A 13 -40.70 30.74 -20.51
N PHE A 14 -40.45 32.05 -20.65
CA PHE A 14 -39.31 32.56 -21.42
C PHE A 14 -38.30 33.34 -20.56
N LEU A 15 -38.04 32.87 -19.34
CA LEU A 15 -36.84 33.31 -18.65
C LEU A 15 -35.66 32.55 -19.30
N PRO A 16 -34.69 33.28 -19.86
CA PRO A 16 -33.48 32.59 -20.31
C PRO A 16 -32.83 32.00 -19.08
N TYR A 17 -32.81 30.69 -19.05
CA TYR A 17 -31.94 29.98 -18.09
C TYR A 17 -30.54 30.57 -18.25
N PRO A 18 -29.92 31.06 -17.18
CA PRO A 18 -28.53 31.40 -17.25
C PRO A 18 -27.82 30.06 -17.60
N ILE A 19 -27.27 30.02 -18.80
CA ILE A 19 -26.32 28.99 -19.19
C ILE A 19 -25.20 29.13 -18.17
N GLY A 20 -25.30 28.38 -17.11
CA GLY A 20 -24.27 28.30 -16.09
C GLY A 20 -22.97 28.04 -16.83
N ALA A 21 -22.01 28.91 -16.65
CA ALA A 21 -20.66 28.71 -17.15
C ALA A 21 -20.28 27.28 -16.71
N GLN A 22 -20.18 26.38 -17.68
CA GLN A 22 -19.68 25.07 -17.43
C GLN A 22 -18.28 25.25 -16.86
N ALA A 23 -18.13 25.04 -15.57
CA ALA A 23 -16.81 25.01 -14.99
C ALA A 23 -16.02 24.00 -15.83
N LEU A 24 -14.96 24.48 -16.48
CA LEU A 24 -14.03 23.63 -17.18
C LEU A 24 -13.70 22.47 -16.24
N PRO A 25 -13.77 21.23 -16.71
CA PRO A 25 -13.39 20.11 -15.88
C PRO A 25 -12.01 20.45 -15.32
N PRO A 26 -11.78 20.25 -14.02
CA PRO A 26 -10.48 20.51 -13.45
C PRO A 26 -9.49 19.80 -14.36
N LYS A 27 -8.53 20.53 -14.93
CA LYS A 27 -7.40 19.91 -15.59
C LYS A 27 -6.94 18.87 -14.60
N PHE A 28 -7.16 17.60 -14.91
CA PHE A 28 -6.50 16.53 -14.23
C PHE A 28 -5.02 16.81 -14.44
N SER A 29 -4.49 17.64 -13.57
CA SER A 29 -3.07 17.63 -13.30
C SER A 29 -2.77 16.16 -13.17
N SER A 30 -2.04 15.62 -14.11
CA SER A 30 -1.46 14.31 -13.98
C SER A 30 -0.63 14.38 -12.70
N TYR A 31 -1.29 14.08 -11.57
CA TYR A 31 -0.56 13.73 -10.38
C TYR A 31 0.20 12.51 -10.83
N GLU A 32 1.41 12.72 -11.32
CA GLU A 32 2.39 11.66 -11.34
C GLU A 32 2.30 11.09 -9.95
N THR A 33 1.62 9.95 -9.85
CA THR A 33 1.47 9.26 -8.58
C THR A 33 2.89 8.97 -8.15
N ARG A 34 3.41 9.77 -7.22
CA ARG A 34 4.75 9.65 -6.67
C ARG A 34 4.80 8.36 -5.87
N ASN A 35 4.75 7.26 -6.60
CA ASN A 35 4.69 5.91 -6.06
C ASN A 35 5.97 5.17 -6.40
N GLY A 36 6.40 4.37 -5.46
CA GLY A 36 7.43 3.38 -5.66
C GLY A 36 6.91 1.98 -5.45
N THR A 37 7.78 1.01 -5.55
CA THR A 37 7.47 -0.41 -5.40
C THR A 37 8.32 -1.02 -4.30
N LEU A 38 7.66 -1.68 -3.36
CA LEU A 38 8.25 -2.54 -2.37
C LEU A 38 8.18 -3.99 -2.87
N VAL A 39 9.28 -4.71 -2.80
CA VAL A 39 9.35 -6.13 -3.11
C VAL A 39 9.95 -6.85 -1.91
N ILE A 40 9.23 -7.83 -1.41
CA ILE A 40 9.64 -8.63 -0.25
C ILE A 40 9.70 -10.08 -0.68
N GLY A 41 10.87 -10.67 -0.60
CA GLY A 41 11.09 -12.09 -0.86
C GLY A 41 11.50 -12.81 0.41
N ARG A 42 11.36 -14.13 0.41
CA ARG A 42 11.90 -14.99 1.46
C ARG A 42 13.04 -15.81 0.90
N SER A 43 14.17 -15.80 1.60
CA SER A 43 15.25 -16.74 1.35
C SER A 43 14.76 -18.15 1.67
N THR A 44 15.17 -19.11 0.86
CA THR A 44 15.04 -20.53 1.18
C THR A 44 16.01 -20.86 2.31
N GLY A 45 15.58 -20.59 3.54
CA GLY A 45 16.23 -21.08 4.73
C GLY A 45 16.05 -22.59 4.87
N ILE A 46 16.38 -23.14 6.03
CA ILE A 46 16.24 -24.57 6.29
C ILE A 46 14.84 -25.03 5.89
N PRO A 47 14.71 -25.90 4.89
CA PRO A 47 13.42 -26.29 4.36
C PRO A 47 12.55 -26.91 5.46
N GLY A 48 11.29 -26.50 5.50
CA GLY A 48 10.25 -27.15 6.30
C GLY A 48 10.18 -26.77 7.78
N MET A 49 11.11 -26.02 8.33
CA MET A 49 11.09 -25.69 9.77
C MET A 49 10.20 -24.52 10.14
N PHE A 50 9.89 -23.65 9.20
CA PHE A 50 9.19 -22.42 9.53
C PHE A 50 8.05 -22.18 8.54
N GLY A 51 6.85 -22.10 9.09
CA GLY A 51 5.63 -21.83 8.36
C GLY A 51 5.66 -20.54 7.54
N ARG A 52 4.56 -19.84 7.53
CA ARG A 52 4.44 -18.54 6.86
C ARG A 52 4.73 -17.42 7.83
N PHE A 53 5.38 -16.36 7.34
CA PHE A 53 5.57 -15.15 8.11
C PHE A 53 4.47 -14.14 7.78
N THR A 54 3.93 -13.51 8.79
CA THR A 54 3.03 -12.38 8.60
C THR A 54 3.84 -11.12 8.31
N VAL A 55 3.52 -10.47 7.20
CA VAL A 55 4.14 -9.22 6.76
C VAL A 55 3.21 -8.08 7.06
N LEU A 56 3.68 -7.11 7.83
CA LEU A 56 2.95 -5.88 8.13
C LEU A 56 3.68 -4.69 7.52
N LEU A 57 2.91 -3.80 6.93
CA LEU A 57 3.39 -2.54 6.39
C LEU A 57 2.65 -1.41 7.09
N ASN A 58 3.41 -0.50 7.71
CA ASN A 58 2.84 0.60 8.50
C ASN A 58 1.80 0.13 9.53
N GLY A 59 2.03 -1.04 10.15
CA GLY A 59 1.13 -1.64 11.14
C GLY A 59 -0.06 -2.41 10.57
N LYS A 60 -0.27 -2.43 9.25
CA LYS A 60 -1.34 -3.19 8.60
C LYS A 60 -0.80 -4.49 8.02
N VAL A 61 -1.55 -5.57 8.16
CA VAL A 61 -1.21 -6.86 7.56
C VAL A 61 -1.28 -6.72 6.05
N LEU A 62 -0.16 -6.96 5.38
CA LEU A 62 -0.04 -6.96 3.93
C LEU A 62 -0.31 -8.35 3.34
N GLY A 63 0.12 -9.37 4.04
CA GLY A 63 -0.05 -10.76 3.65
C GLY A 63 0.84 -11.70 4.43
N MET A 64 0.84 -12.96 3.99
CA MET A 64 1.70 -14.00 4.55
C MET A 64 2.76 -14.40 3.52
N LEU A 65 3.99 -14.52 3.97
CA LEU A 65 5.14 -14.84 3.15
C LEU A 65 5.58 -16.28 3.44
N GLY A 66 5.27 -17.19 2.52
CA GLY A 66 5.74 -18.56 2.53
C GLY A 66 7.09 -18.72 1.84
N GLU A 67 7.58 -19.95 1.80
CA GLU A 67 8.81 -20.30 1.09
C GLU A 67 8.69 -19.97 -0.41
N LYS A 68 9.72 -19.40 -0.99
CA LYS A 68 9.78 -18.99 -2.42
C LYS A 68 8.69 -18.00 -2.86
N GLN A 69 7.96 -17.43 -1.93
CA GLN A 69 6.94 -16.42 -2.24
C GLN A 69 7.55 -15.01 -2.27
N ILE A 70 6.91 -14.16 -3.05
CA ILE A 70 7.27 -12.75 -3.18
C ILE A 70 6.00 -11.92 -3.05
N ILE A 71 6.07 -10.91 -2.19
CA ILE A 71 5.03 -9.88 -2.06
C ILE A 71 5.52 -8.62 -2.78
N ARG A 72 4.64 -8.02 -3.59
CA ARG A 72 4.90 -6.74 -4.26
C ARG A 72 3.79 -5.77 -3.90
N GLU A 73 4.17 -4.57 -3.49
CA GLU A 73 3.24 -3.53 -3.09
C GLU A 73 3.67 -2.18 -3.65
N LYS A 74 2.69 -1.39 -4.09
CA LYS A 74 2.92 0.01 -4.49
C LYS A 74 2.77 0.91 -3.27
N LEU A 75 3.74 1.78 -3.05
CA LEU A 75 3.76 2.70 -1.92
C LEU A 75 3.94 4.14 -2.38
N SER A 76 3.30 5.04 -1.69
CA SER A 76 3.56 6.47 -1.83
C SER A 76 5.00 6.79 -1.43
N PHE A 77 5.53 7.90 -1.92
CA PHE A 77 6.81 8.41 -1.44
C PHE A 77 6.69 8.80 0.04
N GLY A 78 7.73 8.52 0.80
CA GLY A 78 7.78 8.80 2.22
C GLY A 78 8.46 7.71 3.03
N ARG A 79 8.30 7.79 4.34
CA ARG A 79 8.83 6.83 5.31
C ARG A 79 7.82 5.71 5.55
N HIS A 80 8.32 4.49 5.60
CA HIS A 80 7.53 3.29 5.83
C HIS A 80 8.19 2.38 6.85
N THR A 81 7.37 1.55 7.47
CA THR A 81 7.81 0.56 8.44
C THR A 81 7.37 -0.82 7.96
N LEU A 82 8.33 -1.72 7.79
CA LEU A 82 8.10 -3.12 7.45
C LEU A 82 8.35 -3.97 8.69
N THR A 83 7.36 -4.74 9.08
CA THR A 83 7.46 -5.69 10.19
C THR A 83 7.20 -7.10 9.67
N ILE A 84 8.10 -8.00 9.99
CA ILE A 84 7.96 -9.44 9.70
C ILE A 84 7.77 -10.14 11.04
N ARG A 85 6.73 -10.94 11.14
CA ARG A 85 6.35 -11.62 12.37
C ARG A 85 6.07 -13.08 12.12
N ASP A 86 6.54 -13.95 13.01
CA ASP A 86 6.13 -15.33 13.04
C ASP A 86 5.03 -15.52 14.10
N ASP A 87 3.83 -15.79 13.63
CA ASP A 87 2.66 -15.96 14.49
C ASP A 87 2.48 -17.42 14.94
N VAL A 88 3.26 -18.35 14.40
CA VAL A 88 3.14 -19.81 14.70
C VAL A 88 3.96 -20.21 15.90
N ALA A 89 4.97 -19.45 16.28
CA ALA A 89 5.76 -19.74 17.46
C ALA A 89 4.96 -19.53 18.74
N TYR A 90 4.42 -20.57 19.26
CA TYR A 90 3.51 -20.67 20.41
C TYR A 90 3.93 -19.94 21.69
N ARG A 91 5.10 -19.35 21.78
CA ARG A 91 5.60 -18.82 23.06
C ARG A 91 6.22 -17.42 23.03
N GLN A 92 6.63 -16.94 21.90
CA GLN A 92 7.15 -15.56 21.78
C GLN A 92 7.04 -15.11 20.33
N PHE A 93 6.38 -13.99 20.08
CA PHE A 93 6.39 -13.36 18.78
C PHE A 93 7.83 -13.01 18.41
N VAL A 94 8.39 -13.80 17.54
CA VAL A 94 9.70 -13.50 16.96
C VAL A 94 9.43 -12.63 15.74
N GLY A 95 9.84 -11.41 15.81
CA GLY A 95 9.63 -10.45 14.74
C GLY A 95 10.80 -9.52 14.56
N THR A 96 10.86 -8.88 13.44
CA THR A 96 11.81 -7.83 13.14
C THR A 96 11.12 -6.68 12.44
N THR A 97 11.57 -5.48 12.72
CA THR A 97 11.02 -4.25 12.14
C THR A 97 12.13 -3.45 11.49
N VAL A 98 11.90 -3.05 10.24
CA VAL A 98 12.82 -2.22 9.46
C VAL A 98 12.10 -0.95 9.02
N ARG A 99 12.76 0.19 9.18
CA ARG A 99 12.30 1.48 8.66
C ARG A 99 13.03 1.79 7.36
N PHE A 100 12.30 2.24 6.37
CA PHE A 100 12.86 2.62 5.07
C PHE A 100 12.10 3.80 4.48
N SER A 101 12.64 4.37 3.42
CA SER A 101 11.99 5.44 2.67
C SER A 101 11.94 5.11 1.19
N ILE A 102 10.90 5.58 0.52
CA ILE A 102 10.76 5.56 -0.92
C ILE A 102 10.73 7.01 -1.40
N ASN A 103 11.52 7.31 -2.42
CA ASN A 103 11.62 8.64 -3.00
C ASN A 103 11.88 8.56 -4.51
N SER A 104 12.03 9.69 -5.17
CA SER A 104 12.24 9.76 -6.62
C SER A 104 13.53 9.10 -7.10
N SER A 105 14.57 9.09 -6.27
CA SER A 105 15.86 8.44 -6.57
C SER A 105 15.87 6.95 -6.25
N GLN A 106 15.03 6.54 -5.31
CA GLN A 106 14.91 5.15 -4.85
C GLN A 106 13.45 4.68 -4.92
N LYS A 107 12.95 4.52 -6.13
CA LYS A 107 11.55 4.12 -6.39
C LYS A 107 11.28 2.64 -6.10
N LYS A 108 12.32 1.81 -6.05
CA LYS A 108 12.19 0.37 -5.81
C LYS A 108 13.03 -0.03 -4.61
N ARG A 109 12.42 -0.74 -3.68
CA ARG A 109 13.09 -1.29 -2.51
C ARG A 109 12.88 -2.80 -2.46
N PHE A 110 13.94 -3.53 -2.25
CA PHE A 110 13.95 -4.98 -2.21
C PHE A 110 14.41 -5.46 -0.84
N PHE A 111 13.58 -6.23 -0.18
CA PHE A 111 13.91 -6.83 1.09
C PHE A 111 13.85 -8.36 1.01
N LEU A 112 14.85 -8.99 1.58
CA LEU A 112 14.93 -10.44 1.72
C LEU A 112 14.74 -10.81 3.19
N VAL A 113 13.75 -11.62 3.47
CA VAL A 113 13.52 -12.18 4.80
C VAL A 113 14.37 -13.44 4.94
N ILE A 114 15.19 -13.46 5.97
CA ILE A 114 16.13 -14.55 6.26
C ILE A 114 15.78 -15.10 7.63
N SER A 115 15.70 -16.42 7.74
CA SER A 115 15.59 -17.10 9.02
C SER A 115 16.94 -17.75 9.36
N GLU A 116 17.47 -17.44 10.52
CA GLU A 116 18.75 -17.96 11.00
C GLU A 116 18.54 -18.72 12.30
N LEU A 117 19.09 -19.92 12.38
CA LEU A 117 19.19 -20.65 13.64
C LEU A 117 20.29 -20.04 14.50
N LYS A 118 19.99 -19.76 15.75
CA LYS A 118 21.03 -19.40 16.70
C LYS A 118 21.83 -20.62 17.09
N PRO A 119 23.16 -20.54 17.15
CA PRO A 119 23.97 -21.62 17.69
C PRO A 119 23.54 -21.85 19.16
N PHE A 120 23.45 -23.10 19.55
CA PHE A 120 23.09 -23.56 20.90
C PHE A 120 21.64 -23.39 21.35
N GLY A 121 20.66 -23.19 20.45
CA GLY A 121 19.31 -23.01 20.94
C GLY A 121 18.21 -23.45 20.01
N THR A 122 17.08 -23.74 20.59
CA THR A 122 15.79 -23.96 19.93
C THR A 122 15.17 -22.66 19.39
N ARG A 123 15.91 -21.56 19.42
CA ARG A 123 15.43 -20.24 18.99
C ARG A 123 16.03 -19.88 17.64
N TYR A 124 15.19 -19.41 16.74
CA TYR A 124 15.63 -18.81 15.48
C TYR A 124 15.42 -17.30 15.52
N ARG A 125 16.11 -16.63 14.64
CA ARG A 125 16.01 -15.19 14.44
C ARG A 125 15.49 -14.91 13.03
N ILE A 126 14.56 -14.00 12.92
CA ILE A 126 14.16 -13.42 11.65
C ILE A 126 15.00 -12.19 11.39
N GLY A 127 15.74 -12.20 10.30
CA GLY A 127 16.46 -11.06 9.78
C GLY A 127 15.80 -10.53 8.52
N VAL A 128 15.94 -9.23 8.28
CA VAL A 128 15.52 -8.60 7.02
C VAL A 128 16.74 -7.89 6.44
N LYS A 129 17.13 -8.30 5.25
CA LYS A 129 18.27 -7.71 4.53
C LYS A 129 17.72 -6.93 3.33
N GLU A 130 18.14 -5.68 3.22
CA GLU A 130 17.90 -4.92 1.99
C GLU A 130 18.89 -5.32 0.90
N ILE A 131 18.35 -5.61 -0.28
CA ILE A 131 19.15 -5.88 -1.47
C ILE A 131 19.19 -4.61 -2.30
N LYS A 132 20.35 -3.99 -2.38
CA LYS A 132 20.59 -2.93 -3.35
C LYS A 132 20.82 -3.59 -4.71
N ARG A 133 20.01 -3.25 -5.69
CA ARG A 133 20.26 -3.57 -7.09
C ARG A 133 20.79 -2.28 -7.72
N ASP A 134 22.01 -2.35 -8.15
CA ASP A 134 22.64 -1.33 -8.98
C ASP A 134 21.95 -1.24 -10.34
#